data_1619d0751f0bdf17ec647dee5ec2c97e
#
_entry.id   1619d0751f0bdf17ec647dee5ec2c97e
#
_cell.length_a   1.000
_cell.length_b   1.000
_cell.length_c   1.000
_cell.angle_alpha   90.00
_cell.angle_beta   90.00
_cell.angle_gamma   90.00
#
_symmetry.space_group_name_H-M   'P 1'
#
loop_
_entity.id
_entity.type
_entity.pdbx_description
1 polymer ?
#
loop_
_entity_poly.entity_id
_entity_poly.type
_entity_poly.pdbx_seq_one_letter_code
_entity_poly.pdbx_strand_id
1 'polypeptide(L)'
;HGLELMSRVNCRSAIALTAGEAPIKEGSSCAFLYNPHPYPITGQFAFEVGLPKQNWDPCFYHPRASVNGEEVPTQSEMECSHFCIDWRKKVVVEATLKPCAMNRVDVWFDAIEKRPTFERISSKENFVFDNGKMRIEINPRTGLVDSWKVGDTEYLKPGSFCPVAIDGTYNSWGLWKNEPGARRAFTL
;
A
#
# COMPACT_ATOMS: atom_id res chain seq x y z
N HIS A 1 -9.31 17.02 22.95
CA HIS A 1 -9.95 18.25 22.42
C HIS A 1 -9.06 18.98 21.40
N GLY A 2 -7.75 19.21 21.66
CA GLY A 2 -6.84 19.89 20.73
C GLY A 2 -6.70 19.16 19.37
N LEU A 3 -6.51 17.85 19.38
CA LEU A 3 -6.43 17.03 18.15
C LEU A 3 -7.73 17.08 17.33
N GLU A 4 -8.87 17.14 18.00
CA GLU A 4 -10.17 17.26 17.32
C GLU A 4 -10.32 18.62 16.63
N LEU A 5 -9.88 19.70 17.27
CA LEU A 5 -9.89 21.04 16.66
C LEU A 5 -8.97 21.10 15.44
N MET A 6 -7.76 20.54 15.54
CA MET A 6 -6.83 20.45 14.41
C MET A 6 -7.40 19.64 13.26
N SER A 7 -8.04 18.51 13.55
CA SER A 7 -8.71 17.71 12.52
C SER A 7 -9.80 18.48 11.78
N ARG A 8 -10.61 19.25 12.51
CA ARG A 8 -11.65 20.13 11.90
C ARG A 8 -11.05 21.23 11.04
N VAL A 9 -9.96 21.86 11.49
CA VAL A 9 -9.25 22.90 10.72
C VAL A 9 -8.69 22.28 9.44
N ASN A 10 -8.00 21.14 9.53
CA ASN A 10 -7.45 20.44 8.37
C ASN A 10 -8.53 20.06 7.35
N CYS A 11 -9.67 19.52 7.81
CA CYS A 11 -10.79 19.18 6.94
C CYS A 11 -11.35 20.40 6.21
N ARG A 12 -11.59 21.50 6.93
CA ARG A 12 -12.09 22.75 6.32
C ARG A 12 -11.09 23.36 5.33
N SER A 13 -9.81 23.31 5.67
CA SER A 13 -8.75 23.81 4.78
C SER A 13 -8.67 22.97 3.49
N ALA A 14 -8.74 21.63 3.60
CA ALA A 14 -8.76 20.75 2.45
C ALA A 14 -9.96 21.04 1.54
N ILE A 15 -11.17 21.19 2.10
CA ILE A 15 -12.37 21.56 1.36
C ILE A 15 -12.21 22.91 0.65
N ALA A 16 -11.66 23.91 1.35
CA ALA A 16 -11.45 25.25 0.79
C ALA A 16 -10.42 25.23 -0.35
N LEU A 17 -9.33 24.47 -0.21
CA LEU A 17 -8.29 24.34 -1.23
C LEU A 17 -8.74 23.58 -2.48
N THR A 18 -9.75 22.72 -2.35
CA THR A 18 -10.32 21.96 -3.47
C THR A 18 -11.63 22.56 -4.01
N ALA A 19 -12.10 23.63 -3.40
CA ALA A 19 -13.27 24.36 -3.87
C ALA A 19 -13.01 24.99 -5.26
N GLY A 20 -13.88 24.71 -6.22
CA GLY A 20 -13.73 25.19 -7.60
C GLY A 20 -12.98 24.28 -8.55
N GLU A 21 -12.52 23.13 -8.09
CA GLU A 21 -11.98 22.08 -8.96
C GLU A 21 -13.05 21.58 -9.94
N ALA A 22 -12.60 21.08 -11.07
CA ALA A 22 -13.48 20.55 -12.11
C ALA A 22 -14.38 19.42 -11.55
N PRO A 23 -15.64 19.31 -12.01
CA PRO A 23 -16.53 18.22 -11.62
C PRO A 23 -15.90 16.85 -11.88
N ILE A 24 -16.23 15.88 -11.03
CA ILE A 24 -15.83 14.49 -11.21
C ILE A 24 -16.58 13.92 -12.43
N LYS A 25 -15.87 13.25 -13.33
CA LYS A 25 -16.46 12.58 -14.48
C LYS A 25 -17.37 11.44 -14.01
N GLU A 26 -18.47 11.22 -14.73
CA GLU A 26 -19.36 10.10 -14.46
C GLU A 26 -18.59 8.77 -14.52
N GLY A 27 -18.84 7.88 -13.57
CA GLY A 27 -18.14 6.60 -13.46
C GLY A 27 -16.75 6.67 -12.85
N SER A 28 -16.32 7.84 -12.40
CA SER A 28 -15.00 8.07 -11.77
C SER A 28 -15.15 8.47 -10.32
N SER A 29 -14.03 8.38 -9.60
CA SER A 29 -13.83 8.93 -8.26
C SER A 29 -12.68 9.92 -8.28
N CYS A 30 -12.60 10.79 -7.28
CA CYS A 30 -11.54 11.79 -7.17
C CYS A 30 -10.94 11.77 -5.76
N ALA A 31 -9.63 11.93 -5.69
CA ALA A 31 -8.88 12.15 -4.47
C ALA A 31 -7.92 13.34 -4.64
N PHE A 32 -7.42 13.86 -3.54
CA PHE A 32 -6.41 14.92 -3.55
C PHE A 32 -5.23 14.52 -2.69
N LEU A 33 -4.03 14.70 -3.22
CA LEU A 33 -2.76 14.48 -2.54
C LEU A 33 -2.10 15.83 -2.28
N TYR A 34 -1.96 16.21 -1.02
CA TYR A 34 -1.30 17.46 -0.65
C TYR A 34 0.20 17.24 -0.47
N ASN A 35 0.99 17.99 -1.21
CA ASN A 35 2.43 18.08 -0.99
C ASN A 35 2.74 19.38 -0.22
N PRO A 36 3.09 19.31 1.08
CA PRO A 36 3.40 20.50 1.89
C PRO A 36 4.80 21.06 1.63
N HIS A 37 5.66 20.35 0.90
CA HIS A 37 7.04 20.76 0.69
C HIS A 37 7.17 21.80 -0.43
N PRO A 38 8.17 22.67 -0.37
CA PRO A 38 8.42 23.68 -1.41
C PRO A 38 9.10 23.10 -2.66
N TYR A 39 9.26 21.80 -2.75
CA TYR A 39 9.85 21.09 -3.87
C TYR A 39 8.95 19.91 -4.29
N PRO A 40 9.04 19.45 -5.55
CA PRO A 40 8.27 18.31 -6.00
C PRO A 40 8.72 17.03 -5.27
N ILE A 41 7.77 16.15 -5.00
CA ILE A 41 8.03 14.83 -4.42
C ILE A 41 7.63 13.77 -5.43
N THR A 42 8.57 12.91 -5.80
CA THR A 42 8.32 11.71 -6.61
C THR A 42 8.30 10.48 -5.73
N GLY A 43 7.29 9.64 -5.87
CA GLY A 43 7.16 8.41 -5.09
C GLY A 43 5.84 7.70 -5.31
N GLN A 44 5.58 6.75 -4.44
CA GLN A 44 4.37 5.95 -4.42
C GLN A 44 3.42 6.49 -3.35
N PHE A 45 2.17 6.74 -3.73
CA PHE A 45 1.15 7.30 -2.85
C PHE A 45 -0.06 6.37 -2.80
N ALA A 46 -0.40 5.93 -1.58
CA ALA A 46 -1.52 5.06 -1.33
C ALA A 46 -2.71 5.86 -0.76
N PHE A 47 -3.89 5.59 -1.29
CA PHE A 47 -5.14 6.18 -0.80
C PHE A 47 -6.32 5.25 -1.08
N GLU A 48 -7.46 5.50 -0.46
CA GLU A 48 -8.69 4.76 -0.71
C GLU A 48 -9.70 5.60 -1.47
N VAL A 49 -10.39 4.98 -2.42
CA VAL A 49 -11.51 5.58 -3.14
C VAL A 49 -12.70 4.64 -3.13
N GLY A 50 -13.90 5.21 -3.01
CA GLY A 50 -15.15 4.48 -3.22
C GLY A 50 -15.42 4.28 -4.71
N LEU A 51 -16.03 3.15 -5.06
CA LEU A 51 -16.64 2.99 -6.39
C LEU A 51 -17.84 3.91 -6.50
N PRO A 52 -18.09 4.52 -7.66
CA PRO A 52 -19.28 5.35 -7.90
C PRO A 52 -20.60 4.58 -7.66
N LYS A 53 -20.59 3.28 -7.93
CA LYS A 53 -21.65 2.32 -7.61
C LYS A 53 -21.04 1.08 -6.97
N GLN A 54 -21.78 0.47 -6.04
CA GLN A 54 -21.40 -0.82 -5.47
C GLN A 54 -21.32 -1.87 -6.57
N ASN A 55 -20.28 -2.68 -6.53
CA ASN A 55 -20.15 -3.82 -7.42
C ASN A 55 -20.84 -5.05 -6.83
N TRP A 56 -21.94 -5.48 -7.43
CA TRP A 56 -22.67 -6.72 -7.11
C TRP A 56 -22.44 -7.82 -8.16
N ASP A 57 -21.71 -7.49 -9.23
CA ASP A 57 -21.42 -8.40 -10.33
C ASP A 57 -20.19 -9.27 -10.03
N PRO A 58 -20.05 -10.44 -10.67
CA PRO A 58 -18.90 -11.32 -10.48
C PRO A 58 -17.60 -10.79 -11.14
N CYS A 59 -17.59 -9.56 -11.61
CA CYS A 59 -16.42 -8.90 -12.19
C CYS A 59 -15.58 -8.18 -11.11
N PHE A 60 -14.34 -7.83 -11.47
CA PHE A 60 -13.46 -6.99 -10.67
C PHE A 60 -13.24 -5.66 -11.36
N TYR A 61 -13.45 -4.56 -10.63
CA TYR A 61 -13.15 -3.21 -11.11
C TYR A 61 -11.68 -2.87 -10.84
N HIS A 62 -10.87 -2.88 -11.90
CA HIS A 62 -9.45 -2.53 -11.84
C HIS A 62 -9.29 -1.01 -11.91
N PRO A 63 -8.67 -0.36 -10.90
CA PRO A 63 -8.51 1.08 -10.91
C PRO A 63 -7.40 1.51 -11.88
N ARG A 64 -7.63 2.61 -12.57
CA ARG A 64 -6.64 3.40 -13.29
C ARG A 64 -6.71 4.83 -12.78
N ALA A 65 -5.60 5.56 -12.83
CA ALA A 65 -5.56 6.90 -12.29
C ALA A 65 -4.75 7.87 -13.15
N SER A 66 -5.12 9.15 -13.05
CA SER A 66 -4.30 10.25 -13.52
C SER A 66 -4.01 11.21 -12.35
N VAL A 67 -2.83 11.79 -12.34
CA VAL A 67 -2.44 12.82 -11.38
C VAL A 67 -2.24 14.13 -12.15
N ASN A 68 -2.99 15.17 -11.75
CA ASN A 68 -3.00 16.46 -12.44
C ASN A 68 -3.27 16.36 -13.96
N GLY A 69 -4.07 15.36 -14.39
CA GLY A 69 -4.44 15.13 -15.78
C GLY A 69 -3.49 14.20 -16.56
N GLU A 70 -2.38 13.76 -15.99
CA GLU A 70 -1.46 12.80 -16.60
C GLU A 70 -1.70 11.40 -16.05
N GLU A 71 -1.93 10.42 -16.94
CA GLU A 71 -2.11 9.02 -16.54
C GLU A 71 -0.80 8.47 -15.95
N VAL A 72 -0.92 7.75 -14.82
CA VAL A 72 0.21 7.26 -14.05
C VAL A 72 0.11 5.76 -13.80
N PRO A 73 1.24 5.07 -13.55
CA PRO A 73 1.23 3.69 -13.09
C PRO A 73 0.37 3.54 -11.83
N THR A 74 -0.55 2.57 -11.88
CA THR A 74 -1.58 2.39 -10.86
C THR A 74 -1.66 0.93 -10.45
N GLN A 75 -1.72 0.68 -9.14
CA GLN A 75 -1.86 -0.66 -8.57
C GLN A 75 -3.03 -0.67 -7.59
N SER A 76 -3.82 -1.77 -7.63
CA SER A 76 -4.83 -2.05 -6.61
C SER A 76 -4.24 -2.92 -5.54
N GLU A 77 -4.32 -2.49 -4.29
CA GLU A 77 -3.95 -3.28 -3.12
C GLU A 77 -5.16 -3.79 -2.36
N MET A 78 -4.91 -4.69 -1.42
CA MET A 78 -5.94 -5.16 -0.49
C MET A 78 -6.29 -4.05 0.48
N GLU A 79 -7.55 -3.68 0.51
CA GLU A 79 -8.09 -2.71 1.46
C GLU A 79 -8.24 -3.30 2.86
N CYS A 80 -8.27 -2.44 3.88
CA CYS A 80 -8.47 -2.86 5.27
C CYS A 80 -9.95 -3.15 5.61
N SER A 81 -10.81 -3.31 4.63
CA SER A 81 -12.24 -3.61 4.82
C SER A 81 -12.45 -5.08 5.15
N HIS A 82 -13.30 -5.37 6.13
CA HIS A 82 -13.75 -6.72 6.46
C HIS A 82 -15.00 -7.15 5.67
N PHE A 83 -15.53 -6.29 4.80
CA PHE A 83 -16.70 -6.59 3.99
C PHE A 83 -16.30 -7.27 2.69
N CYS A 84 -17.03 -8.32 2.33
CA CYS A 84 -16.84 -9.05 1.06
C CYS A 84 -17.33 -8.27 -0.18
N ILE A 85 -17.85 -7.07 0.00
CA ILE A 85 -18.44 -6.25 -1.05
C ILE A 85 -17.36 -5.42 -1.72
N ASP A 86 -17.24 -5.52 -3.04
CA ASP A 86 -16.35 -4.69 -3.86
C ASP A 86 -16.91 -3.26 -3.97
N TRP A 87 -16.64 -2.46 -2.95
CA TRP A 87 -17.17 -1.11 -2.79
C TRP A 87 -16.10 -0.03 -2.76
N ARG A 88 -14.92 -0.40 -2.27
CA ARG A 88 -13.76 0.45 -2.09
C ARG A 88 -12.54 -0.15 -2.74
N LYS A 89 -11.62 0.68 -3.17
CA LYS A 89 -10.30 0.25 -3.65
C LYS A 89 -9.24 1.00 -2.89
N LYS A 90 -8.23 0.29 -2.40
CA LYS A 90 -6.97 0.87 -2.01
C LYS A 90 -6.11 0.97 -3.27
N VAL A 91 -5.82 2.19 -3.66
CA VAL A 91 -5.10 2.52 -4.91
C VAL A 91 -3.72 3.04 -4.55
N VAL A 92 -2.71 2.55 -5.24
CA VAL A 92 -1.34 3.07 -5.17
C VAL A 92 -0.99 3.62 -6.54
N VAL A 93 -0.53 4.86 -6.57
CA VAL A 93 -0.04 5.52 -7.79
C VAL A 93 1.43 5.88 -7.64
N GLU A 94 2.18 5.79 -8.74
CA GLU A 94 3.54 6.32 -8.82
C GLU A 94 3.50 7.65 -9.56
N ALA A 95 3.84 8.75 -8.89
CA ALA A 95 3.67 10.08 -9.44
C ALA A 95 4.67 11.08 -8.87
N THR A 96 4.74 12.24 -9.53
CA THR A 96 5.43 13.43 -9.01
C THR A 96 4.39 14.48 -8.62
N LEU A 97 4.35 14.80 -7.33
CA LEU A 97 3.45 15.81 -6.79
C LEU A 97 4.05 17.21 -6.89
N LYS A 98 3.27 18.17 -7.38
CA LYS A 98 3.66 19.60 -7.43
C LYS A 98 3.88 20.13 -6.02
N PRO A 99 4.88 21.03 -5.82
CA PRO A 99 5.18 21.60 -4.50
C PRO A 99 4.06 22.53 -3.99
N CYS A 100 3.89 22.58 -2.68
CA CYS A 100 2.92 23.43 -1.98
C CYS A 100 1.51 23.41 -2.59
N ALA A 101 1.05 22.25 -3.10
CA ALA A 101 -0.17 22.15 -3.87
C ALA A 101 -1.00 20.93 -3.51
N MET A 102 -2.31 21.07 -3.70
CA MET A 102 -3.24 19.97 -3.83
C MET A 102 -3.07 19.38 -5.23
N ASN A 103 -2.68 18.11 -5.28
CA ASN A 103 -2.53 17.38 -6.53
C ASN A 103 -3.79 16.53 -6.72
N ARG A 104 -4.55 16.83 -7.76
CA ARG A 104 -5.78 16.12 -8.07
C ARG A 104 -5.47 14.75 -8.66
N VAL A 105 -6.16 13.72 -8.15
CA VAL A 105 -6.11 12.35 -8.67
C VAL A 105 -7.50 11.97 -9.12
N ASP A 106 -7.69 11.77 -10.41
CA ASP A 106 -8.91 11.22 -10.96
C ASP A 106 -8.71 9.71 -11.16
N VAL A 107 -9.67 8.91 -10.65
CA VAL A 107 -9.61 7.43 -10.69
C VAL A 107 -10.83 6.93 -11.44
N TRP A 108 -10.62 6.11 -12.46
CA TRP A 108 -11.69 5.39 -13.17
C TRP A 108 -11.44 3.88 -13.08
N PHE A 109 -12.42 3.11 -13.48
CA PHE A 109 -12.44 1.68 -13.20
C PHE A 109 -12.76 0.88 -14.46
N ASP A 110 -11.85 -0.02 -14.83
CA ASP A 110 -12.05 -0.97 -15.91
C ASP A 110 -12.65 -2.26 -15.33
N ALA A 111 -13.81 -2.68 -15.82
CA ALA A 111 -14.41 -3.94 -15.43
C ALA A 111 -13.66 -5.09 -16.12
N ILE A 112 -13.08 -5.98 -15.33
CA ILE A 112 -12.40 -7.18 -15.80
C ILE A 112 -13.07 -8.43 -15.24
N GLU A 113 -13.01 -9.55 -15.96
CA GLU A 113 -13.75 -10.77 -15.62
C GLU A 113 -13.36 -11.31 -14.22
N LYS A 114 -12.08 -11.25 -13.87
CA LYS A 114 -11.58 -11.76 -12.59
C LYS A 114 -10.55 -10.82 -12.00
N ARG A 115 -10.47 -10.82 -10.67
CA ARG A 115 -9.39 -10.15 -9.95
C ARG A 115 -8.04 -10.70 -10.44
N PRO A 116 -7.06 -9.84 -10.75
CA PRO A 116 -5.71 -10.28 -11.07
C PRO A 116 -5.16 -11.14 -9.92
N THR A 117 -4.72 -12.34 -10.26
CA THR A 117 -4.05 -13.24 -9.31
C THR A 117 -2.57 -13.26 -9.65
N PHE A 118 -1.76 -13.21 -8.63
CA PHE A 118 -0.32 -13.42 -8.82
C PHE A 118 -0.06 -14.91 -9.02
N GLU A 119 0.65 -15.25 -10.09
CA GLU A 119 1.17 -16.60 -10.25
C GLU A 119 2.18 -16.87 -9.12
N ARG A 120 2.13 -18.09 -8.57
CA ARG A 120 3.15 -18.52 -7.62
C ARG A 120 4.46 -18.70 -8.37
N ILE A 121 5.41 -17.83 -8.09
CA ILE A 121 6.76 -17.96 -8.64
C ILE A 121 7.48 -19.02 -7.81
N SER A 122 7.96 -20.07 -8.45
CA SER A 122 8.85 -21.07 -7.84
C SER A 122 10.21 -21.00 -8.50
N SER A 123 11.27 -21.02 -7.70
CA SER A 123 12.65 -21.02 -8.19
C SER A 123 13.50 -21.97 -7.34
N LYS A 124 14.56 -22.52 -7.93
CA LYS A 124 15.62 -23.23 -7.19
C LYS A 124 16.71 -22.26 -6.72
N GLU A 125 16.83 -21.13 -7.38
CA GLU A 125 17.78 -20.05 -7.07
C GLU A 125 17.11 -18.95 -6.26
N ASN A 126 17.89 -18.20 -5.51
CA ASN A 126 17.39 -17.08 -4.71
C ASN A 126 16.65 -16.06 -5.59
N PHE A 127 15.55 -15.54 -5.09
CA PHE A 127 14.91 -14.38 -5.69
C PHE A 127 15.76 -13.16 -5.42
N VAL A 128 16.16 -12.46 -6.49
CA VAL A 128 17.02 -11.28 -6.39
C VAL A 128 16.23 -10.05 -6.85
N PHE A 129 16.13 -9.06 -5.97
CA PHE A 129 15.74 -7.72 -6.32
C PHE A 129 16.98 -6.83 -6.32
N ASP A 130 17.23 -6.11 -7.41
CA ASP A 130 18.34 -5.19 -7.55
C ASP A 130 17.90 -3.95 -8.33
N ASN A 131 18.01 -2.77 -7.73
CA ASN A 131 17.69 -1.49 -8.37
C ASN A 131 18.94 -0.60 -8.57
N GLY A 132 20.15 -1.18 -8.48
CA GLY A 132 21.42 -0.47 -8.59
C GLY A 132 21.84 0.30 -7.33
N LYS A 133 20.94 0.50 -6.36
CA LYS A 133 21.21 1.13 -5.06
C LYS A 133 21.08 0.13 -3.92
N MET A 134 20.13 -0.77 -4.03
CA MET A 134 19.81 -1.78 -3.04
C MET A 134 19.64 -3.12 -3.73
N ARG A 135 20.20 -4.17 -3.12
CA ARG A 135 20.06 -5.56 -3.55
C ARG A 135 19.56 -6.41 -2.40
N ILE A 136 18.48 -7.17 -2.63
CA ILE A 136 17.90 -8.11 -1.66
C ILE A 136 17.87 -9.49 -2.28
N GLU A 137 18.27 -10.51 -1.50
CA GLU A 137 18.18 -11.91 -1.89
C GLU A 137 17.30 -12.69 -0.91
N ILE A 138 16.29 -13.37 -1.43
CA ILE A 138 15.34 -14.19 -0.67
C ILE A 138 15.52 -15.64 -1.06
N ASN A 139 15.73 -16.51 -0.09
CA ASN A 139 15.88 -17.94 -0.29
C ASN A 139 14.50 -18.59 -0.56
N PRO A 140 14.29 -19.20 -1.73
CA PRO A 140 12.98 -19.76 -2.08
C PRO A 140 12.57 -21.01 -1.27
N ARG A 141 13.52 -21.69 -0.64
CA ARG A 141 13.26 -22.88 0.18
C ARG A 141 12.87 -22.54 1.61
N THR A 142 13.38 -21.43 2.13
CA THR A 142 13.15 -21.04 3.53
C THR A 142 12.24 -19.82 3.66
N GLY A 143 12.03 -19.06 2.57
CA GLY A 143 11.33 -17.77 2.59
C GLY A 143 12.08 -16.68 3.34
N LEU A 144 13.32 -16.92 3.77
CA LEU A 144 14.11 -16.00 4.58
C LEU A 144 15.00 -15.13 3.69
N VAL A 145 15.42 -13.99 4.23
CA VAL A 145 16.34 -13.07 3.55
C VAL A 145 17.78 -13.51 3.80
N ASP A 146 18.50 -13.81 2.74
CA ASP A 146 19.90 -14.24 2.82
C ASP A 146 20.89 -13.07 2.68
N SER A 147 20.47 -11.98 2.02
CA SER A 147 21.31 -10.80 1.86
C SER A 147 20.46 -9.55 1.68
N TRP A 148 20.90 -8.45 2.27
CA TRP A 148 20.37 -7.11 2.00
C TRP A 148 21.55 -6.13 1.98
N LYS A 149 21.88 -5.67 0.78
CA LYS A 149 22.96 -4.70 0.53
C LYS A 149 22.39 -3.34 0.14
N VAL A 150 23.03 -2.28 0.63
CA VAL A 150 22.83 -0.91 0.14
C VAL A 150 24.22 -0.37 -0.24
N GLY A 151 24.45 -0.15 -1.52
CA GLY A 151 25.79 0.02 -2.05
C GLY A 151 26.65 -1.21 -1.73
N ASP A 152 27.83 -1.00 -1.15
CA ASP A 152 28.76 -2.07 -0.77
C ASP A 152 28.53 -2.64 0.65
N THR A 153 27.56 -2.09 1.38
CA THR A 153 27.32 -2.47 2.79
C THR A 153 26.29 -3.58 2.89
N GLU A 154 26.68 -4.72 3.50
CA GLU A 154 25.76 -5.80 3.85
C GLU A 154 25.13 -5.54 5.23
N TYR A 155 23.80 -5.56 5.31
CA TYR A 155 23.05 -5.27 6.53
C TYR A 155 22.53 -6.51 7.25
N LEU A 156 22.45 -7.65 6.58
CA LEU A 156 21.87 -8.86 7.14
C LEU A 156 22.82 -10.05 7.05
N LYS A 157 22.55 -11.04 7.89
CA LYS A 157 23.14 -12.37 7.78
C LYS A 157 22.17 -13.30 7.03
N PRO A 158 22.67 -14.34 6.34
CA PRO A 158 21.81 -15.34 5.74
C PRO A 158 20.80 -15.92 6.73
N GLY A 159 19.56 -16.11 6.30
CA GLY A 159 18.47 -16.60 7.15
C GLY A 159 17.83 -15.54 8.06
N SER A 160 18.02 -14.27 7.77
CA SER A 160 17.39 -13.18 8.52
C SER A 160 15.86 -13.12 8.30
N PHE A 161 15.18 -12.46 9.24
CA PHE A 161 13.70 -12.38 9.33
C PHE A 161 13.03 -13.73 9.55
N CYS A 162 13.71 -14.65 10.23
CA CYS A 162 13.10 -15.91 10.63
C CYS A 162 11.95 -15.66 11.60
N PRO A 163 10.70 -16.01 11.25
CA PRO A 163 9.59 -15.95 12.17
C PRO A 163 9.84 -16.86 13.37
N VAL A 164 9.47 -16.41 14.57
CA VAL A 164 9.61 -17.18 15.79
C VAL A 164 8.23 -17.43 16.37
N ALA A 165 7.88 -18.70 16.54
CA ALA A 165 6.70 -19.08 17.29
C ALA A 165 7.03 -19.04 18.80
N ILE A 166 6.17 -18.40 19.59
CA ILE A 166 6.31 -18.33 21.03
C ILE A 166 5.11 -19.09 21.62
N ASP A 167 5.38 -20.17 22.35
CA ASP A 167 4.37 -20.88 23.10
C ASP A 167 4.02 -20.02 24.34
N GLY A 168 2.78 -19.62 24.46
CA GLY A 168 2.32 -18.80 25.58
C GLY A 168 0.96 -19.25 26.09
N THR A 169 0.71 -19.07 27.38
CA THR A 169 -0.63 -19.21 27.96
C THR A 169 -1.44 -17.95 27.60
N TYR A 170 -2.49 -18.17 26.84
CA TYR A 170 -3.48 -17.13 26.55
C TYR A 170 -4.22 -16.73 27.83
N ASN A 171 -4.23 -15.44 28.13
CA ASN A 171 -5.27 -14.87 28.97
C ASN A 171 -6.25 -14.09 28.09
N SER A 172 -7.44 -13.82 28.62
CA SER A 172 -8.52 -13.12 27.92
C SER A 172 -8.17 -11.69 27.46
N TRP A 173 -7.01 -11.17 27.84
CA TRP A 173 -6.52 -9.82 27.53
C TRP A 173 -5.40 -9.81 26.51
N GLY A 174 -5.00 -11.00 25.99
CA GLY A 174 -3.91 -11.10 24.99
C GLY A 174 -2.52 -10.78 25.55
N LEU A 175 -2.34 -10.77 26.87
CA LEU A 175 -1.03 -10.56 27.48
C LEU A 175 -0.19 -11.85 27.40
N TRP A 176 0.98 -11.74 26.83
CA TRP A 176 1.93 -12.83 26.65
C TRP A 176 2.85 -12.93 27.87
N LYS A 177 2.90 -14.10 28.50
CA LYS A 177 4.03 -14.43 29.34
C LYS A 177 5.14 -15.02 28.48
N ASN A 178 6.24 -14.29 28.35
CA ASN A 178 7.45 -14.82 27.75
C ASN A 178 8.11 -15.78 28.75
N GLU A 179 7.88 -17.05 28.58
CA GLU A 179 8.62 -18.08 29.29
C GLU A 179 9.95 -18.30 28.57
N PRO A 180 11.13 -18.22 29.25
CA PRO A 180 12.42 -18.56 28.67
C PRO A 180 12.39 -20.02 28.20
N GLY A 181 12.62 -20.27 26.93
CA GLY A 181 12.63 -21.60 26.32
C GLY A 181 11.44 -21.94 25.44
N ALA A 182 10.37 -21.17 25.47
CA ALA A 182 9.17 -21.38 24.63
C ALA A 182 9.27 -20.81 23.21
N ARG A 183 10.47 -20.50 22.72
CA ARG A 183 10.70 -19.94 21.40
C ARG A 183 11.10 -21.02 20.41
N ARG A 184 10.37 -21.16 19.32
CA ARG A 184 10.71 -22.06 18.21
C ARG A 184 10.87 -21.26 16.94
N ALA A 185 11.97 -21.49 16.20
CA ALA A 185 12.11 -20.97 14.86
C ALA A 185 11.03 -21.61 13.96
N PHE A 186 10.40 -20.78 13.15
CA PHE A 186 9.47 -21.27 12.14
C PHE A 186 10.27 -21.88 11.01
N THR A 187 10.07 -23.15 10.71
CA THR A 187 10.60 -23.82 9.52
C THR A 187 9.46 -24.07 8.55
N LEU A 188 9.64 -23.64 7.30
CA LEU A 188 8.73 -23.97 6.19
C LEU A 188 8.87 -25.42 5.79
#